data_5f7ffcd17bd163858f092a7bd13b6ea5
#
_entry.id   5f7ffcd17bd163858f092a7bd13b6ea5
#
_cell.length_a   1.000
_cell.length_b   1.000
_cell.length_c   1.000
_cell.angle_alpha   90.00
_cell.angle_beta   90.00
_cell.angle_gamma   90.00
#
_symmetry.space_group_name_H-M   'P 1'
#
loop_
_entity.id
_entity.type
_entity.pdbx_description
1 polymer ?
#
loop_
_entity_poly.entity_id
_entity_poly.type
_entity_poly.pdbx_seq_one_letter_code
_entity_poly.pdbx_strand_id
1 'polypeptide(L)'
;MIYYFVEFAGSFANIALLTLFVDRLFQKKDLSSRWLYLYIALLIAGQCILSLFPTWVTPRTIYILLGGFLLAMLFYEAQIWQAIFASAAFFTLVAVVEILAMLLIGLRIPDTDVLMQAGAARLIYVVFSNLIQIPLLILVSHFFSRKENVLRVLWLLPIIAIQIASIAVCYVVQYHAADENFPDYLIGFMAVLLLINILIVFYVEALRKNEQEKFRAEFNEQQYRLQMEYYQQLKERQEETRALWHDIKKYILAMQAVAERGDSEELHKIV
;
A
#
# COMPACT_ATOMS: atom_id res chain seq x y z
N MET A 1 -21.23 4.11 -32.65
CA MET A 1 -21.86 3.82 -31.34
C MET A 1 -21.05 2.78 -30.54
N ILE A 2 -20.72 1.60 -31.10
CA ILE A 2 -19.92 0.55 -30.44
C ILE A 2 -18.55 1.06 -29.95
N TYR A 3 -17.86 1.87 -30.76
CA TYR A 3 -16.59 2.47 -30.40
C TYR A 3 -16.64 3.25 -29.07
N TYR A 4 -17.54 4.20 -28.94
CA TYR A 4 -17.68 4.99 -27.71
C TYR A 4 -18.07 4.14 -26.49
N PHE A 5 -18.87 3.11 -26.70
CA PHE A 5 -19.22 2.18 -25.64
C PHE A 5 -17.99 1.44 -25.11
N VAL A 6 -17.10 0.97 -25.99
CA VAL A 6 -15.86 0.26 -25.60
C VAL A 6 -14.88 1.21 -24.91
N GLU A 7 -14.73 2.45 -25.39
CA GLU A 7 -13.89 3.47 -24.72
C GLU A 7 -14.42 3.81 -23.32
N PHE A 8 -15.72 3.93 -23.14
CA PHE A 8 -16.31 4.19 -21.84
C PHE A 8 -16.19 2.98 -20.91
N ALA A 9 -16.37 1.77 -21.43
CA ALA A 9 -16.17 0.55 -20.65
C ALA A 9 -14.71 0.40 -20.19
N GLY A 10 -13.73 0.72 -21.06
CA GLY A 10 -12.31 0.75 -20.71
C GLY A 10 -12.00 1.81 -19.65
N SER A 11 -12.55 3.01 -19.80
CA SER A 11 -12.39 4.09 -18.81
C SER A 11 -12.97 3.71 -17.45
N PHE A 12 -14.15 3.09 -17.43
CA PHE A 12 -14.77 2.56 -16.22
C PHE A 12 -13.89 1.49 -15.57
N ALA A 13 -13.41 0.53 -16.37
CA ALA A 13 -12.53 -0.55 -15.89
C ALA A 13 -11.26 0.01 -15.25
N ASN A 14 -10.62 1.00 -15.87
CA ASN A 14 -9.41 1.64 -15.36
C ASN A 14 -9.63 2.30 -13.99
N ILE A 15 -10.71 3.05 -13.81
CA ILE A 15 -11.01 3.69 -12.51
C ILE A 15 -11.42 2.65 -11.46
N ALA A 16 -12.15 1.61 -11.83
CA ALA A 16 -12.49 0.51 -10.93
C ALA A 16 -11.22 -0.24 -10.45
N LEU A 17 -10.28 -0.50 -11.37
CA LEU A 17 -8.98 -1.12 -11.04
C LEU A 17 -8.10 -0.20 -10.19
N LEU A 18 -8.06 1.11 -10.46
CA LEU A 18 -7.37 2.08 -9.61
C LEU A 18 -7.93 2.06 -8.19
N THR A 19 -9.25 2.09 -8.06
CA THR A 19 -9.91 2.04 -6.74
C THR A 19 -9.59 0.74 -6.02
N LEU A 20 -9.66 -0.40 -6.70
CA LEU A 20 -9.32 -1.71 -6.15
C LEU A 20 -7.83 -1.77 -5.72
N PHE A 21 -6.93 -1.22 -6.53
CA PHE A 21 -5.50 -1.18 -6.23
C PHE A 21 -5.22 -0.36 -4.96
N VAL A 22 -5.80 0.84 -4.85
CA VAL A 22 -5.66 1.71 -3.66
C VAL A 22 -6.32 1.06 -2.43
N ASP A 23 -7.49 0.42 -2.59
CA ASP A 23 -8.20 -0.28 -1.51
C ASP A 23 -7.42 -1.48 -0.95
N ARG A 24 -6.59 -2.10 -1.75
CA ARG A 24 -5.70 -3.20 -1.31
C ARG A 24 -4.43 -2.70 -0.62
N LEU A 25 -3.95 -1.52 -0.99
CA LEU A 25 -2.74 -0.93 -0.41
C LEU A 25 -2.98 -0.30 0.95
N PHE A 26 -4.13 0.37 1.16
CA PHE A 26 -4.37 1.24 2.31
C PHE A 26 -5.67 0.89 3.04
N GLN A 27 -5.72 1.25 4.33
CA GLN A 27 -6.94 1.18 5.11
C GLN A 27 -7.84 2.38 4.76
N LYS A 28 -9.16 2.14 4.73
CA LYS A 28 -10.14 3.22 4.52
C LYS A 28 -10.24 4.07 5.78
N LYS A 29 -10.36 5.39 5.59
CA LYS A 29 -10.77 6.31 6.65
C LYS A 29 -12.25 6.09 6.97
N ASP A 30 -12.64 6.40 8.21
CA ASP A 30 -14.04 6.39 8.66
C ASP A 30 -14.85 7.58 8.06
N LEU A 31 -14.76 7.73 6.75
CA LEU A 31 -15.53 8.68 5.98
C LEU A 31 -16.79 8.02 5.40
N SER A 32 -17.88 8.79 5.31
CA SER A 32 -19.12 8.30 4.70
C SER A 32 -18.84 7.74 3.31
N SER A 33 -19.23 6.48 3.07
CA SER A 33 -19.07 5.79 1.77
C SER A 33 -19.69 6.56 0.60
N ARG A 34 -20.66 7.45 0.87
CA ARG A 34 -21.33 8.28 -0.15
C ARG A 34 -20.34 9.22 -0.85
N TRP A 35 -19.43 9.85 -0.12
CA TRP A 35 -18.42 10.75 -0.69
C TRP A 35 -17.41 10.01 -1.55
N LEU A 36 -17.03 8.79 -1.16
CA LEU A 36 -16.15 7.94 -1.95
C LEU A 36 -16.81 7.57 -3.29
N TYR A 37 -18.06 7.12 -3.29
CA TYR A 37 -18.77 6.79 -4.51
C TYR A 37 -18.99 8.00 -5.42
N LEU A 38 -19.27 9.17 -4.84
CA LEU A 38 -19.41 10.42 -5.60
C LEU A 38 -18.07 10.81 -6.26
N TYR A 39 -16.97 10.67 -5.54
CA TYR A 39 -15.64 10.94 -6.09
C TYR A 39 -15.27 9.96 -7.22
N ILE A 40 -15.53 8.67 -7.05
CA ILE A 40 -15.32 7.65 -8.08
C ILE A 40 -16.17 7.96 -9.33
N ALA A 41 -17.43 8.32 -9.14
CA ALA A 41 -18.32 8.71 -10.26
C ALA A 41 -17.78 9.94 -11.01
N LEU A 42 -17.25 10.92 -10.30
CA LEU A 42 -16.62 12.10 -10.89
C LEU A 42 -15.34 11.74 -11.65
N LEU A 43 -14.51 10.83 -11.12
CA LEU A 43 -13.33 10.31 -11.81
C LEU A 43 -13.71 9.57 -13.10
N ILE A 44 -14.74 8.73 -13.06
CA ILE A 44 -15.25 8.02 -14.25
C ILE A 44 -15.75 9.01 -15.30
N ALA A 45 -16.58 9.98 -14.90
CA ALA A 45 -17.12 10.99 -15.80
C ALA A 45 -16.02 11.79 -16.48
N GLY A 46 -15.03 12.28 -15.73
CA GLY A 46 -13.88 13.02 -16.28
C GLY A 46 -13.03 12.18 -17.22
N GLN A 47 -12.75 10.91 -16.87
CA GLN A 47 -12.01 10.00 -17.75
C GLN A 47 -12.80 9.69 -19.03
N CYS A 48 -14.11 9.51 -18.96
CA CYS A 48 -14.96 9.32 -20.13
C CYS A 48 -14.96 10.56 -21.06
N ILE A 49 -15.00 11.77 -20.48
CA ILE A 49 -14.91 13.02 -21.27
C ILE A 49 -13.56 13.11 -21.97
N LEU A 50 -12.47 12.85 -21.24
CA LEU A 50 -11.11 12.90 -21.81
C LEU A 50 -10.89 11.81 -22.88
N SER A 51 -11.57 10.67 -22.78
CA SER A 51 -11.46 9.59 -23.77
C SER A 51 -12.11 9.93 -25.12
N LEU A 52 -12.99 10.94 -25.17
CA LEU A 52 -13.53 11.45 -26.42
C LEU A 52 -12.45 12.15 -27.29
N PHE A 53 -11.33 12.54 -26.69
CA PHE A 53 -10.21 13.20 -27.35
C PHE A 53 -8.97 12.30 -27.30
N PRO A 54 -8.82 11.31 -28.19
CA PRO A 54 -7.72 10.34 -28.12
C PRO A 54 -6.31 10.95 -28.16
N THR A 55 -6.18 12.11 -28.81
CA THR A 55 -4.92 12.87 -28.91
C THR A 55 -4.52 13.56 -27.60
N TRP A 56 -5.42 13.67 -26.61
CA TRP A 56 -5.17 14.34 -25.34
C TRP A 56 -4.52 13.38 -24.32
N VAL A 57 -3.37 12.84 -24.69
CA VAL A 57 -2.64 11.87 -23.86
C VAL A 57 -2.16 12.52 -22.56
N THR A 58 -1.50 13.68 -22.65
CA THR A 58 -0.96 14.38 -21.46
C THR A 58 -2.02 14.79 -20.45
N PRO A 59 -3.17 15.41 -20.83
CA PRO A 59 -4.26 15.67 -19.89
C PRO A 59 -4.83 14.41 -19.24
N ARG A 60 -4.98 13.31 -19.96
CA ARG A 60 -5.43 12.01 -19.42
C ARG A 60 -4.48 11.47 -18.38
N THR A 61 -3.18 11.52 -18.67
CA THR A 61 -2.11 11.09 -17.74
C THR A 61 -2.17 11.87 -16.44
N ILE A 62 -2.19 13.19 -16.52
CA ILE A 62 -2.26 14.07 -15.36
C ILE A 62 -3.53 13.79 -14.55
N TYR A 63 -4.66 13.62 -15.24
CA TYR A 63 -5.95 13.35 -14.58
C TYR A 63 -5.94 12.05 -13.77
N ILE A 64 -5.42 10.94 -14.32
CA ILE A 64 -5.32 9.66 -13.64
C ILE A 64 -4.35 9.74 -12.46
N LEU A 65 -3.18 10.37 -12.64
CA LEU A 65 -2.18 10.53 -11.58
C LEU A 65 -2.73 11.35 -10.42
N LEU A 66 -3.31 12.52 -10.70
CA LEU A 66 -3.90 13.38 -9.67
C LEU A 66 -5.13 12.72 -9.04
N GLY A 67 -5.97 12.07 -9.84
CA GLY A 67 -7.14 11.36 -9.36
C GLY A 67 -6.79 10.22 -8.41
N GLY A 68 -5.78 9.41 -8.75
CA GLY A 68 -5.28 8.34 -7.89
C GLY A 68 -4.64 8.87 -6.60
N PHE A 69 -3.84 9.91 -6.70
CA PHE A 69 -3.25 10.59 -5.54
C PHE A 69 -4.32 11.14 -4.58
N LEU A 70 -5.28 11.89 -5.10
CA LEU A 70 -6.37 12.45 -4.30
C LEU A 70 -7.29 11.37 -3.71
N LEU A 71 -7.54 10.28 -4.46
CA LEU A 71 -8.29 9.14 -3.96
C LEU A 71 -7.61 8.55 -2.70
N ALA A 72 -6.30 8.32 -2.77
CA ALA A 72 -5.53 7.78 -1.65
C ALA A 72 -5.48 8.75 -0.45
N MET A 73 -5.27 10.04 -0.69
CA MET A 73 -5.15 11.05 0.38
C MET A 73 -6.48 11.37 1.07
N LEU A 74 -7.57 11.45 0.32
CA LEU A 74 -8.87 11.88 0.88
C LEU A 74 -9.59 10.74 1.59
N PHE A 75 -9.59 9.54 1.03
CA PHE A 75 -10.45 8.43 1.48
C PHE A 75 -9.71 7.30 2.17
N TYR A 76 -8.37 7.29 2.15
CA TYR A 76 -7.55 6.26 2.76
C TYR A 76 -6.49 6.84 3.70
N GLU A 77 -6.02 6.04 4.65
CA GLU A 77 -4.95 6.37 5.59
C GLU A 77 -3.58 6.22 4.90
N ALA A 78 -3.32 7.08 3.92
CA ALA A 78 -2.06 7.09 3.19
C ALA A 78 -1.25 8.35 3.54
N GLN A 79 0.06 8.18 3.71
CA GLN A 79 0.98 9.32 3.74
C GLN A 79 1.20 9.86 2.33
N ILE A 80 1.60 11.14 2.21
CA ILE A 80 1.80 11.81 0.91
C ILE A 80 2.66 10.96 -0.04
N TRP A 81 3.80 10.46 0.42
CA TRP A 81 4.72 9.67 -0.40
C TRP A 81 4.17 8.31 -0.82
N GLN A 82 3.36 7.69 0.04
CA GLN A 82 2.67 6.44 -0.26
C GLN A 82 1.57 6.66 -1.31
N ALA A 83 0.84 7.76 -1.22
CA ALA A 83 -0.17 8.14 -2.21
C ALA A 83 0.46 8.43 -3.58
N ILE A 84 1.60 9.16 -3.62
CA ILE A 84 2.38 9.41 -4.84
C ILE A 84 2.84 8.07 -5.43
N PHE A 85 3.43 7.19 -4.62
CA PHE A 85 3.87 5.88 -5.08
C PHE A 85 2.71 5.07 -5.68
N ALA A 86 1.59 4.94 -4.97
CA ALA A 86 0.45 4.15 -5.43
C ALA A 86 -0.11 4.66 -6.76
N SER A 87 -0.26 5.97 -6.89
CA SER A 87 -0.75 6.60 -8.12
C SER A 87 0.23 6.42 -9.28
N ALA A 88 1.53 6.63 -9.05
CA ALA A 88 2.58 6.46 -10.04
C ALA A 88 2.73 5.00 -10.48
N ALA A 89 2.73 4.05 -9.52
CA ALA A 89 2.85 2.62 -9.80
C ALA A 89 1.67 2.10 -10.63
N PHE A 90 0.44 2.47 -10.25
CA PHE A 90 -0.74 2.12 -11.03
C PHE A 90 -0.64 2.66 -12.46
N PHE A 91 -0.36 3.96 -12.59
CA PHE A 91 -0.25 4.59 -13.91
C PHE A 91 0.84 3.94 -14.76
N THR A 92 2.01 3.67 -14.19
CA THR A 92 3.13 3.07 -14.95
C THR A 92 2.77 1.68 -15.45
N LEU A 93 2.13 0.84 -14.62
CA LEU A 93 1.67 -0.49 -15.04
C LEU A 93 0.68 -0.40 -16.20
N VAL A 94 -0.28 0.52 -16.11
CA VAL A 94 -1.26 0.78 -17.19
C VAL A 94 -0.57 1.25 -18.47
N ALA A 95 0.28 2.29 -18.37
CA ALA A 95 0.96 2.89 -19.52
C ALA A 95 1.87 1.89 -20.24
N VAL A 96 2.63 1.08 -19.50
CA VAL A 96 3.52 0.07 -20.11
C VAL A 96 2.70 -1.00 -20.82
N VAL A 97 1.57 -1.45 -20.26
CA VAL A 97 0.69 -2.42 -20.93
C VAL A 97 0.06 -1.81 -22.18
N GLU A 98 -0.39 -0.56 -22.13
CA GLU A 98 -0.97 0.14 -23.29
C GLU A 98 0.06 0.28 -24.42
N ILE A 99 1.28 0.69 -24.12
CA ILE A 99 2.35 0.81 -25.13
C ILE A 99 2.72 -0.56 -25.67
N LEU A 100 2.87 -1.57 -24.80
CA LEU A 100 3.16 -2.93 -25.26
C LEU A 100 2.06 -3.47 -26.18
N ALA A 101 0.79 -3.23 -25.86
CA ALA A 101 -0.33 -3.59 -26.71
C ALA A 101 -0.30 -2.86 -28.06
N MET A 102 0.04 -1.56 -28.04
CA MET A 102 0.20 -0.75 -29.25
C MET A 102 1.31 -1.29 -30.15
N LEU A 103 2.46 -1.65 -29.58
CA LEU A 103 3.60 -2.22 -30.32
C LEU A 103 3.27 -3.59 -30.93
N LEU A 104 2.62 -4.47 -30.15
CA LEU A 104 2.23 -5.79 -30.63
C LEU A 104 1.22 -5.74 -31.79
N ILE A 105 0.29 -4.78 -31.75
CA ILE A 105 -0.69 -4.57 -32.81
C ILE A 105 0.00 -3.88 -33.99
N GLY A 106 0.95 -2.96 -33.75
CA GLY A 106 1.75 -2.29 -34.77
C GLY A 106 2.53 -3.25 -35.68
N LEU A 107 2.91 -4.43 -35.18
CA LEU A 107 3.49 -5.49 -36.04
C LEU A 107 2.56 -5.95 -37.17
N ARG A 108 1.24 -5.76 -37.02
CA ARG A 108 0.23 -6.15 -38.02
C ARG A 108 -0.37 -4.97 -38.75
N ILE A 109 -0.40 -3.81 -38.11
CA ILE A 109 -0.96 -2.55 -38.62
C ILE A 109 0.15 -1.51 -38.47
N PRO A 110 1.00 -1.31 -39.52
CA PRO A 110 2.18 -0.44 -39.44
C PRO A 110 1.83 1.05 -39.22
N ASP A 111 0.65 1.49 -39.64
CA ASP A 111 0.21 2.84 -39.45
C ASP A 111 -0.41 3.04 -38.07
N THR A 112 0.40 3.56 -37.15
CA THR A 112 0.00 3.83 -35.76
C THR A 112 -1.03 4.95 -35.63
N ASP A 113 -1.12 5.85 -36.59
CA ASP A 113 -2.10 6.93 -36.62
C ASP A 113 -3.53 6.37 -36.74
N VAL A 114 -3.69 5.24 -37.43
CA VAL A 114 -4.97 4.52 -37.51
C VAL A 114 -5.42 3.98 -36.16
N LEU A 115 -4.48 3.63 -35.27
CA LEU A 115 -4.79 3.18 -33.91
C LEU A 115 -5.26 4.34 -33.00
N MET A 116 -4.87 5.57 -33.34
CA MET A 116 -5.29 6.76 -32.60
C MET A 116 -6.60 7.36 -33.10
N GLN A 117 -7.02 7.00 -34.31
CA GLN A 117 -8.29 7.45 -34.89
C GLN A 117 -9.46 6.54 -34.51
N ALA A 118 -10.65 7.11 -34.40
CA ALA A 118 -11.87 6.36 -34.11
C ALA A 118 -12.20 5.36 -35.23
N GLY A 119 -11.98 4.08 -34.98
CA GLY A 119 -12.19 3.03 -35.98
C GLY A 119 -12.05 1.61 -35.42
N ALA A 120 -12.09 0.62 -36.33
CA ALA A 120 -11.98 -0.80 -35.95
C ALA A 120 -10.60 -1.13 -35.35
N ALA A 121 -9.53 -0.55 -35.85
CA ALA A 121 -8.17 -0.73 -35.31
C ALA A 121 -8.05 -0.25 -33.87
N ARG A 122 -8.59 0.94 -33.58
CA ARG A 122 -8.66 1.48 -32.20
C ARG A 122 -9.47 0.59 -31.29
N LEU A 123 -10.57 0.04 -31.74
CA LEU A 123 -11.40 -0.86 -30.97
C LEU A 123 -10.62 -2.13 -30.60
N ILE A 124 -9.92 -2.74 -31.55
CA ILE A 124 -9.07 -3.91 -31.31
C ILE A 124 -7.98 -3.55 -30.27
N TYR A 125 -7.33 -2.39 -30.39
CA TYR A 125 -6.32 -1.93 -29.46
C TYR A 125 -6.88 -1.79 -28.03
N VAL A 126 -8.00 -1.11 -27.84
CA VAL A 126 -8.61 -0.89 -26.52
C VAL A 126 -9.05 -2.21 -25.88
N VAL A 127 -9.66 -3.12 -26.65
CA VAL A 127 -10.05 -4.43 -26.15
C VAL A 127 -8.83 -5.26 -25.77
N PHE A 128 -7.80 -5.29 -26.62
CA PHE A 128 -6.59 -6.07 -26.40
C PHE A 128 -5.79 -5.57 -25.18
N SER A 129 -5.60 -4.25 -25.05
CA SER A 129 -4.91 -3.66 -23.90
C SER A 129 -5.66 -3.96 -22.57
N ASN A 130 -6.98 -3.79 -22.55
CA ASN A 130 -7.78 -4.10 -21.36
C ASN A 130 -7.77 -5.59 -21.01
N LEU A 131 -7.75 -6.49 -22.00
CA LEU A 131 -7.69 -7.93 -21.79
C LEU A 131 -6.39 -8.37 -21.08
N ILE A 132 -5.29 -7.66 -21.30
CA ILE A 132 -4.01 -7.89 -20.59
C ILE A 132 -4.01 -7.15 -19.24
N GLN A 133 -4.45 -5.90 -19.22
CA GLN A 133 -4.38 -5.00 -18.08
C GLN A 133 -5.23 -5.47 -16.90
N ILE A 134 -6.47 -5.90 -17.13
CA ILE A 134 -7.41 -6.28 -16.07
C ILE A 134 -6.87 -7.47 -15.26
N PRO A 135 -6.49 -8.62 -15.87
CA PRO A 135 -5.94 -9.74 -15.12
C PRO A 135 -4.63 -9.38 -14.41
N LEU A 136 -3.75 -8.61 -15.05
CA LEU A 136 -2.47 -8.19 -14.48
C LEU A 136 -2.68 -7.34 -13.22
N LEU A 137 -3.52 -6.33 -13.27
CA LEU A 137 -3.78 -5.45 -12.13
C LEU A 137 -4.52 -6.18 -10.99
N ILE A 138 -5.45 -7.09 -11.31
CA ILE A 138 -6.09 -7.95 -10.32
C ILE A 138 -5.05 -8.85 -9.64
N LEU A 139 -4.17 -9.49 -10.42
CA LEU A 139 -3.10 -10.33 -9.90
C LEU A 139 -2.17 -9.54 -8.99
N VAL A 140 -1.66 -8.39 -9.45
CA VAL A 140 -0.80 -7.50 -8.66
C VAL A 140 -1.50 -7.06 -7.38
N SER A 141 -2.76 -6.62 -7.46
CA SER A 141 -3.53 -6.18 -6.29
C SER A 141 -3.81 -7.30 -5.29
N HIS A 142 -3.91 -8.55 -5.74
CA HIS A 142 -4.15 -9.71 -4.87
C HIS A 142 -2.98 -9.97 -3.91
N PHE A 143 -1.75 -9.68 -4.32
CA PHE A 143 -0.57 -9.85 -3.47
C PHE A 143 -0.45 -8.82 -2.36
N PHE A 144 -1.17 -7.69 -2.45
CA PHE A 144 -1.18 -6.71 -1.35
C PHE A 144 -2.09 -7.16 -0.21
N SER A 145 -1.49 -7.29 0.96
CA SER A 145 -2.24 -7.55 2.21
C SER A 145 -2.59 -6.21 2.85
N ARG A 146 -3.87 -6.00 3.18
CA ARG A 146 -4.34 -4.86 3.98
C ARG A 146 -3.67 -4.90 5.36
N LYS A 147 -2.57 -4.20 5.57
CA LYS A 147 -1.93 -4.09 6.89
C LYS A 147 -1.24 -2.75 7.06
N GLU A 148 -1.03 -2.40 8.33
CA GLU A 148 -0.50 -1.14 8.86
C GLU A 148 0.59 -0.46 8.02
N ASN A 149 0.50 0.87 7.92
CA ASN A 149 1.39 1.73 7.14
C ASN A 149 2.76 1.90 7.82
N VAL A 150 3.62 0.86 7.78
CA VAL A 150 4.93 0.85 8.46
C VAL A 150 6.10 1.27 7.53
N LEU A 151 5.86 1.53 6.25
CA LEU A 151 6.94 1.89 5.32
C LEU A 151 7.55 3.27 5.63
N ARG A 152 8.83 3.29 5.93
CA ARG A 152 9.60 4.55 6.08
C ARG A 152 9.74 5.23 4.71
N VAL A 153 9.52 6.54 4.69
CA VAL A 153 9.60 7.40 3.50
C VAL A 153 10.92 7.22 2.73
N LEU A 154 12.02 6.99 3.44
CA LEU A 154 13.35 6.84 2.85
C LEU A 154 13.44 5.69 1.82
N TRP A 155 12.69 4.59 2.05
CA TRP A 155 12.67 3.43 1.14
C TRP A 155 11.81 3.64 -0.10
N LEU A 156 10.85 4.57 -0.05
CA LEU A 156 9.98 4.89 -1.17
C LEU A 156 10.63 5.83 -2.18
N LEU A 157 11.55 6.69 -1.77
CA LEU A 157 12.19 7.68 -2.66
C LEU A 157 12.85 7.07 -3.91
N PRO A 158 13.74 6.07 -3.81
CA PRO A 158 14.35 5.48 -5.00
C PRO A 158 13.32 4.76 -5.88
N ILE A 159 12.30 4.18 -5.27
CA ILE A 159 11.22 3.49 -5.99
C ILE A 159 10.37 4.49 -6.78
N ILE A 160 10.01 5.63 -6.19
CA ILE A 160 9.31 6.72 -6.87
C ILE A 160 10.15 7.27 -8.03
N ALA A 161 11.47 7.41 -7.84
CA ALA A 161 12.36 7.87 -8.91
C ALA A 161 12.36 6.90 -10.11
N ILE A 162 12.35 5.57 -9.86
CA ILE A 162 12.24 4.57 -10.94
C ILE A 162 10.87 4.66 -11.64
N GLN A 163 9.78 4.91 -10.89
CA GLN A 163 8.45 5.09 -11.49
C GLN A 163 8.40 6.34 -12.38
N ILE A 164 8.96 7.45 -11.92
CA ILE A 164 9.05 8.68 -12.72
C ILE A 164 9.87 8.44 -13.99
N ALA A 165 11.02 7.76 -13.88
CA ALA A 165 11.84 7.41 -15.04
C ALA A 165 11.06 6.50 -16.02
N SER A 166 10.31 5.52 -15.52
CA SER A 166 9.47 4.66 -16.35
C SER A 166 8.37 5.45 -17.09
N ILE A 167 7.72 6.40 -16.42
CA ILE A 167 6.73 7.29 -17.04
C ILE A 167 7.39 8.13 -18.14
N ALA A 168 8.57 8.70 -17.88
CA ALA A 168 9.30 9.48 -18.87
C ALA A 168 9.67 8.64 -20.10
N VAL A 169 10.15 7.41 -19.90
CA VAL A 169 10.43 6.47 -20.99
C VAL A 169 9.17 6.16 -21.80
N CYS A 170 8.05 5.86 -21.11
CA CYS A 170 6.78 5.61 -21.78
C CYS A 170 6.35 6.80 -22.65
N TYR A 171 6.52 8.02 -22.14
CA TYR A 171 6.19 9.24 -22.88
C TYR A 171 7.08 9.41 -24.12
N VAL A 172 8.40 9.20 -24.00
CA VAL A 172 9.35 9.27 -25.12
C VAL A 172 9.02 8.23 -26.18
N VAL A 173 8.76 6.99 -25.76
CA VAL A 173 8.39 5.90 -26.68
C VAL A 173 7.10 6.25 -27.43
N GLN A 174 6.09 6.74 -26.73
CA GLN A 174 4.82 7.11 -27.34
C GLN A 174 4.95 8.29 -28.34
N TYR A 175 5.82 9.24 -28.05
CA TYR A 175 6.09 10.36 -28.94
C TYR A 175 6.79 9.92 -30.23
N HIS A 176 7.77 9.00 -30.14
CA HIS A 176 8.51 8.49 -31.31
C HIS A 176 7.80 7.33 -32.01
N ALA A 177 6.74 6.78 -31.40
CA ALA A 177 5.96 5.69 -31.99
C ALA A 177 5.21 6.09 -33.27
N ALA A 178 5.13 7.39 -33.56
CA ALA A 178 4.57 7.92 -34.79
C ALA A 178 5.56 7.86 -35.99
N ASP A 179 6.85 7.55 -35.77
CA ASP A 179 7.84 7.41 -36.85
C ASP A 179 7.74 6.01 -37.49
N GLU A 180 7.76 5.95 -38.83
CA GLU A 180 7.48 4.75 -39.65
C GLU A 180 8.41 3.52 -39.42
N ASN A 181 9.51 3.67 -38.68
CA ASN A 181 10.49 2.61 -38.44
C ASN A 181 10.51 2.22 -36.95
N PHE A 182 9.50 1.48 -36.50
CA PHE A 182 9.50 0.91 -35.16
C PHE A 182 10.49 -0.26 -35.06
N PRO A 183 11.59 -0.14 -34.31
CA PRO A 183 12.50 -1.26 -34.16
C PRO A 183 11.93 -2.34 -33.23
N ASP A 184 11.99 -3.61 -33.68
CA ASP A 184 11.48 -4.78 -32.95
C ASP A 184 12.03 -4.89 -31.50
N TYR A 185 13.25 -4.40 -31.24
CA TYR A 185 13.84 -4.39 -29.90
C TYR A 185 13.05 -3.57 -28.89
N LEU A 186 12.21 -2.62 -29.33
CA LEU A 186 11.42 -1.78 -28.45
C LEU A 186 10.35 -2.59 -27.70
N ILE A 187 9.80 -3.62 -28.33
CA ILE A 187 8.86 -4.56 -27.71
C ILE A 187 9.54 -5.30 -26.54
N GLY A 188 10.75 -5.81 -26.79
CA GLY A 188 11.55 -6.45 -25.74
C GLY A 188 11.86 -5.50 -24.59
N PHE A 189 12.24 -4.26 -24.92
CA PHE A 189 12.51 -3.22 -23.90
C PHE A 189 11.27 -2.91 -23.04
N MET A 190 10.10 -2.75 -23.65
CA MET A 190 8.86 -2.49 -22.94
C MET A 190 8.41 -3.69 -22.08
N ALA A 191 8.65 -4.92 -22.56
CA ALA A 191 8.38 -6.12 -21.77
C ALA A 191 9.28 -6.20 -20.51
N VAL A 192 10.58 -5.86 -20.66
CA VAL A 192 11.52 -5.77 -19.53
C VAL A 192 11.10 -4.66 -18.56
N LEU A 193 10.69 -3.48 -19.07
CA LEU A 193 10.21 -2.38 -18.25
C LEU A 193 8.95 -2.78 -17.45
N LEU A 194 8.02 -3.50 -18.07
CA LEU A 194 6.85 -4.05 -17.38
C LEU A 194 7.25 -4.99 -16.24
N LEU A 195 8.17 -5.91 -16.52
CA LEU A 195 8.68 -6.86 -15.52
C LEU A 195 9.34 -6.14 -14.34
N ILE A 196 10.16 -5.13 -14.61
CA ILE A 196 10.79 -4.29 -13.57
C ILE A 196 9.72 -3.62 -12.69
N ASN A 197 8.68 -3.03 -13.29
CA ASN A 197 7.61 -2.37 -12.56
C ASN A 197 6.80 -3.35 -11.70
N ILE A 198 6.55 -4.56 -12.19
CA ILE A 198 5.92 -5.63 -11.41
C ILE A 198 6.83 -6.03 -10.23
N LEU A 199 8.12 -6.24 -10.46
CA LEU A 199 9.08 -6.60 -9.42
C LEU A 199 9.19 -5.52 -8.33
N ILE A 200 9.13 -4.23 -8.70
CA ILE A 200 9.11 -3.11 -7.74
C ILE A 200 7.91 -3.23 -6.79
N VAL A 201 6.73 -3.52 -7.33
CA VAL A 201 5.52 -3.68 -6.52
C VAL A 201 5.68 -4.82 -5.51
N PHE A 202 6.21 -5.97 -5.92
CA PHE A 202 6.51 -7.09 -5.03
C PHE A 202 7.58 -6.75 -4.00
N TYR A 203 8.61 -6.01 -4.41
CA TYR A 203 9.68 -5.58 -3.52
C TYR A 203 9.17 -4.66 -2.40
N VAL A 204 8.29 -3.70 -2.73
CA VAL A 204 7.65 -2.83 -1.74
C VAL A 204 6.85 -3.64 -0.72
N GLU A 205 6.10 -4.64 -1.18
CA GLU A 205 5.35 -5.53 -0.27
C GLU A 205 6.27 -6.37 0.63
N ALA A 206 7.38 -6.87 0.09
CA ALA A 206 8.38 -7.59 0.87
C ALA A 206 9.05 -6.71 1.94
N LEU A 207 9.40 -5.46 1.59
CA LEU A 207 9.92 -4.47 2.54
C LEU A 207 8.91 -4.19 3.66
N ARG A 208 7.63 -4.01 3.30
CA ARG A 208 6.57 -3.77 4.29
C ARG A 208 6.44 -4.92 5.28
N LYS A 209 6.46 -6.17 4.80
CA LYS A 209 6.41 -7.36 5.67
C LYS A 209 7.60 -7.42 6.61
N ASN A 210 8.79 -7.18 6.11
CA ASN A 210 10.02 -7.21 6.92
C ASN A 210 10.00 -6.15 8.04
N GLU A 211 9.56 -4.92 7.73
CA GLU A 211 9.41 -3.87 8.76
C GLU A 211 8.35 -4.22 9.81
N GLN A 212 7.24 -4.85 9.41
CA GLN A 212 6.22 -5.32 10.35
C GLN A 212 6.75 -6.42 11.29
N GLU A 213 7.53 -7.36 10.75
CA GLU A 213 8.14 -8.43 11.56
C GLU A 213 9.12 -7.85 12.58
N LYS A 214 9.96 -6.90 12.18
CA LYS A 214 10.85 -6.18 13.10
C LYS A 214 10.10 -5.46 14.20
N PHE A 215 9.07 -4.70 13.83
CA PHE A 215 8.25 -3.98 14.82
C PHE A 215 7.59 -4.94 15.83
N ARG A 216 7.07 -6.09 15.35
CA ARG A 216 6.50 -7.12 16.24
C ARG A 216 7.54 -7.73 17.16
N ALA A 217 8.74 -7.99 16.66
CA ALA A 217 9.84 -8.53 17.47
C ALA A 217 10.24 -7.55 18.57
N GLU A 218 10.41 -6.27 18.25
CA GLU A 218 10.71 -5.20 19.20
C GLU A 218 9.61 -5.04 20.26
N PHE A 219 8.34 -5.08 19.84
CA PHE A 219 7.20 -4.98 20.73
C PHE A 219 7.14 -6.18 21.70
N ASN A 220 7.35 -7.40 21.21
CA ASN A 220 7.38 -8.60 22.03
C ASN A 220 8.53 -8.56 23.05
N GLU A 221 9.69 -8.07 22.64
CA GLU A 221 10.85 -7.90 23.54
C GLU A 221 10.54 -6.90 24.66
N GLN A 222 9.90 -5.76 24.32
CA GLN A 222 9.47 -4.79 25.34
C GLN A 222 8.46 -5.38 26.30
N GLN A 223 7.47 -6.13 25.80
CA GLN A 223 6.50 -6.82 26.67
C GLN A 223 7.17 -7.83 27.60
N TYR A 224 8.11 -8.59 27.07
CA TYR A 224 8.87 -9.55 27.89
C TYR A 224 9.67 -8.86 28.99
N ARG A 225 10.34 -7.74 28.71
CA ARG A 225 11.06 -6.94 29.70
C ARG A 225 10.13 -6.46 30.82
N LEU A 226 8.97 -5.89 30.45
CA LEU A 226 7.98 -5.42 31.42
C LEU A 226 7.46 -6.56 32.30
N GLN A 227 7.23 -7.74 31.74
CA GLN A 227 6.83 -8.92 32.52
C GLN A 227 7.92 -9.34 33.50
N MET A 228 9.20 -9.34 33.08
CA MET A 228 10.30 -9.68 33.97
C MET A 228 10.47 -8.69 35.13
N GLU A 229 10.35 -7.39 34.85
CA GLU A 229 10.35 -6.34 35.89
C GLU A 229 9.21 -6.53 36.87
N TYR A 230 8.00 -6.83 36.39
CA TYR A 230 6.86 -7.11 37.23
C TYR A 230 7.08 -8.35 38.11
N TYR A 231 7.64 -9.45 37.58
CA TYR A 231 7.96 -10.64 38.34
C TYR A 231 9.03 -10.37 39.41
N GLN A 232 10.04 -9.55 39.12
CA GLN A 232 11.05 -9.15 40.08
C GLN A 232 10.41 -8.36 41.25
N GLN A 233 9.58 -7.37 40.96
CA GLN A 233 8.87 -6.60 41.98
C GLN A 233 7.95 -7.48 42.83
N LEU A 234 7.26 -8.45 42.22
CA LEU A 234 6.42 -9.40 42.95
C LEU A 234 7.23 -10.25 43.90
N LYS A 235 8.40 -10.73 43.48
CA LYS A 235 9.32 -11.51 44.28
C LYS A 235 9.85 -10.70 45.47
N GLU A 236 10.28 -9.47 45.25
CA GLU A 236 10.72 -8.57 46.30
C GLU A 236 9.65 -8.32 47.34
N ARG A 237 8.41 -8.04 46.92
CA ARG A 237 7.26 -7.91 47.83
C ARG A 237 6.96 -9.20 48.62
N GLN A 238 7.13 -10.36 47.99
CA GLN A 238 6.95 -11.64 48.70
C GLN A 238 8.05 -11.85 49.76
N GLU A 239 9.27 -11.48 49.49
CA GLU A 239 10.39 -11.56 50.44
C GLU A 239 10.20 -10.58 51.60
N GLU A 240 9.76 -9.35 51.36
CA GLU A 240 9.40 -8.37 52.39
C GLU A 240 8.24 -8.90 53.29
N THR A 241 7.19 -9.43 52.64
CA THR A 241 6.05 -10.02 53.39
C THR A 241 6.53 -11.19 54.24
N ARG A 242 7.42 -12.01 53.75
CA ARG A 242 7.99 -13.17 54.50
C ARG A 242 8.82 -12.72 55.70
N ALA A 243 9.62 -11.66 55.52
CA ALA A 243 10.38 -11.06 56.63
C ALA A 243 9.46 -10.49 57.70
N LEU A 244 8.40 -9.77 57.30
CA LEU A 244 7.39 -9.22 58.20
C LEU A 244 6.68 -10.35 59.02
N TRP A 245 6.28 -11.43 58.37
CA TRP A 245 5.69 -12.60 59.06
C TRP A 245 6.65 -13.23 60.04
N HIS A 246 7.93 -13.32 59.71
CA HIS A 246 8.94 -13.85 60.61
C HIS A 246 9.11 -12.97 61.85
N ASP A 247 9.10 -11.65 61.68
CA ASP A 247 9.21 -10.73 62.82
C ASP A 247 7.97 -10.71 63.69
N ILE A 248 6.75 -10.73 63.11
CA ILE A 248 5.48 -10.90 63.82
C ILE A 248 5.52 -12.18 64.64
N LYS A 249 5.99 -13.29 64.08
CA LYS A 249 6.09 -14.58 64.81
C LYS A 249 7.02 -14.48 65.98
N LYS A 250 8.17 -13.79 65.87
CA LYS A 250 9.08 -13.54 66.98
C LYS A 250 8.43 -12.71 68.11
N TYR A 251 7.68 -11.63 67.71
CA TYR A 251 6.96 -10.84 68.70
C TYR A 251 5.89 -11.64 69.43
N ILE A 252 5.10 -12.46 68.76
CA ILE A 252 4.10 -13.32 69.36
C ILE A 252 4.73 -14.32 70.34
N LEU A 253 5.84 -14.97 69.95
CA LEU A 253 6.57 -15.88 70.83
C LEU A 253 7.16 -15.18 72.08
N ALA A 254 7.66 -13.96 71.90
CA ALA A 254 8.15 -13.16 73.02
C ALA A 254 7.02 -12.77 73.97
N MET A 255 5.86 -12.33 73.45
CA MET A 255 4.66 -12.05 74.28
C MET A 255 4.14 -13.29 75.05
N GLN A 256 4.13 -14.44 74.37
CA GLN A 256 3.75 -15.68 75.01
C GLN A 256 4.70 -16.03 76.16
N ALA A 257 5.98 -15.94 76.01
CA ALA A 257 6.99 -16.21 77.00
C ALA A 257 6.90 -15.26 78.23
N VAL A 258 6.58 -13.99 78.01
CA VAL A 258 6.33 -13.01 79.12
C VAL A 258 5.02 -13.29 79.84
N ALA A 259 3.95 -13.65 79.13
CA ALA A 259 2.68 -13.99 79.67
C ALA A 259 2.77 -15.26 80.56
N GLU A 260 3.54 -16.28 80.17
CA GLU A 260 3.77 -17.50 80.97
C GLU A 260 4.57 -17.27 82.26
N ARG A 261 5.41 -16.20 82.31
CA ARG A 261 6.16 -15.80 83.52
C ARG A 261 5.34 -14.95 84.48
N GLY A 262 4.17 -14.47 84.09
CA GLY A 262 3.28 -13.69 84.98
C GLY A 262 3.75 -12.24 85.19
N ASP A 263 4.66 -11.71 84.39
CA ASP A 263 5.31 -10.40 84.58
C ASP A 263 4.55 -9.31 83.79
N SER A 264 3.54 -8.70 84.47
CA SER A 264 2.65 -7.71 83.88
C SER A 264 3.36 -6.39 83.48
N GLU A 265 4.52 -6.08 84.10
CA GLU A 265 5.29 -4.85 83.76
C GLU A 265 6.09 -4.98 82.46
N GLU A 266 6.59 -6.18 82.15
CA GLU A 266 7.32 -6.45 80.89
C GLU A 266 6.35 -6.54 79.71
N LEU A 267 5.11 -6.98 79.88
CA LEU A 267 4.07 -6.96 78.82
C LEU A 267 3.75 -5.51 78.33
N HIS A 268 3.76 -4.53 79.26
CA HIS A 268 3.51 -3.12 78.91
C HIS A 268 4.65 -2.45 78.13
N LYS A 269 5.86 -3.01 78.14
CA LYS A 269 7.02 -2.50 77.39
C LYS A 269 7.12 -3.05 75.96
N ILE A 270 6.40 -4.15 75.64
CA ILE A 270 6.44 -4.80 74.33
C ILE A 270 5.27 -4.37 73.43
N VAL A 271 4.19 -3.84 73.98
CA VAL A 271 3.06 -3.23 73.27
C VAL A 271 3.33 -1.73 73.08
#